data_ed61bb48d9649e51d954fe43204a27e0
#
_entry.id   ed61bb48d9649e51d954fe43204a27e0
#
_cell.length_a   1.000
_cell.length_b   1.000
_cell.length_c   1.000
_cell.angle_alpha   90.00
_cell.angle_beta   90.00
_cell.angle_gamma   90.00
#
_symmetry.space_group_name_H-M   'P 1'
#
loop_
_entity.id
_entity.type
_entity.pdbx_description
1 polymer ?
#
loop_
_entity_poly.entity_id
_entity_poly.type
_entity_poly.pdbx_seq_one_letter_code
_entity_poly.pdbx_strand_id
1 'polypeptide(L)'
;MWYKQQTVGIRPKDLETTISKFYNYVRKDIVETEQVYEPTGETMKVYDYLEAKVLKEDWDLFTEIMNNTDKIDVNSNDISDNRQGLTETFEATLTNSDDVAINRQAIEELFELITAESEVK
;
A
#
# COMPACT_ATOMS: atom_id res chain seq x y z
N MET A 1 5.75 -20.74 10.41
CA MET A 1 4.52 -21.14 9.75
C MET A 1 4.63 -21.13 8.22
N TRP A 2 5.18 -20.08 7.63
CA TRP A 2 5.45 -20.02 6.18
C TRP A 2 6.84 -20.52 5.87
N TYR A 3 6.94 -21.41 4.90
CA TYR A 3 8.20 -22.04 4.47
C TYR A 3 8.49 -21.69 3.03
N LYS A 4 9.76 -21.43 2.73
CA LYS A 4 10.22 -21.20 1.35
C LYS A 4 10.23 -22.53 0.61
N GLN A 5 9.62 -22.55 -0.58
CA GLN A 5 9.55 -23.71 -1.46
C GLN A 5 9.90 -23.32 -2.89
N GLN A 6 10.25 -24.32 -3.68
CA GLN A 6 10.57 -24.15 -5.10
C GLN A 6 10.01 -25.31 -5.90
N THR A 7 9.41 -25.03 -7.03
CA THR A 7 9.02 -26.03 -8.02
C THR A 7 9.55 -25.68 -9.40
N VAL A 8 9.69 -26.70 -10.26
CA VAL A 8 10.19 -26.56 -11.61
C VAL A 8 9.13 -27.07 -12.58
N GLY A 9 8.88 -26.31 -13.64
CA GLY A 9 8.05 -26.67 -14.77
C GLY A 9 6.59 -26.26 -14.66
N ILE A 10 5.94 -26.45 -13.51
CA ILE A 10 4.50 -26.18 -13.33
C ILE A 10 4.30 -25.19 -12.21
N ARG A 11 3.55 -24.11 -12.50
CA ARG A 11 3.18 -23.13 -11.48
C ARG A 11 2.29 -23.79 -10.42
N PRO A 12 2.66 -23.72 -9.13
CA PRO A 12 1.85 -24.28 -8.07
C PRO A 12 0.54 -23.51 -7.90
N LYS A 13 -0.52 -24.22 -7.50
CA LYS A 13 -1.80 -23.58 -7.18
C LYS A 13 -1.70 -22.84 -5.85
N ASP A 14 -2.44 -21.76 -5.73
CA ASP A 14 -2.49 -20.98 -4.49
C ASP A 14 -3.05 -21.77 -3.31
N LEU A 15 -3.97 -22.68 -3.58
CA LEU A 15 -4.60 -23.55 -2.59
C LEU A 15 -4.66 -24.99 -3.08
N GLU A 16 -4.17 -25.92 -2.28
CA GLU A 16 -4.25 -27.34 -2.51
C GLU A 16 -4.99 -28.02 -1.36
N THR A 17 -6.12 -28.65 -1.65
CA THR A 17 -6.98 -29.31 -0.66
C THR A 17 -7.07 -30.82 -0.81
N THR A 18 -6.50 -31.37 -1.89
CA THR A 18 -6.66 -32.79 -2.26
C THR A 18 -5.41 -33.64 -2.12
N ILE A 19 -4.24 -33.02 -1.89
CA ILE A 19 -2.95 -33.72 -1.77
C ILE A 19 -2.88 -34.53 -0.48
N SER A 20 -3.37 -33.97 0.61
CA SER A 20 -3.32 -34.58 1.94
C SER A 20 -4.72 -34.78 2.51
N LYS A 21 -4.90 -35.86 3.27
CA LYS A 21 -6.13 -36.12 3.99
C LYS A 21 -6.35 -35.16 5.16
N PHE A 22 -5.27 -34.69 5.78
CA PHE A 22 -5.31 -33.92 7.02
C PHE A 22 -5.02 -32.43 6.85
N TYR A 23 -4.34 -32.04 5.77
CA TYR A 23 -3.79 -30.69 5.60
C TYR A 23 -4.26 -30.04 4.30
N ASN A 24 -4.49 -28.75 4.37
CA ASN A 24 -4.53 -27.88 3.20
C ASN A 24 -3.20 -27.16 3.07
N TYR A 25 -2.77 -26.90 1.83
CA TYR A 25 -1.55 -26.17 1.54
C TYR A 25 -1.93 -24.83 0.91
N VAL A 26 -1.47 -23.75 1.51
CA VAL A 26 -1.67 -22.39 0.99
C VAL A 26 -0.33 -21.85 0.52
N ARG A 27 -0.33 -21.25 -0.66
CA ARG A 27 0.88 -20.70 -1.26
C ARG A 27 0.68 -19.25 -1.62
N LYS A 28 1.71 -18.45 -1.41
CA LYS A 28 1.70 -17.02 -1.72
C LYS A 28 3.08 -16.57 -2.22
N ASP A 29 3.11 -15.35 -2.75
CA ASP A 29 4.34 -14.73 -3.24
C ASP A 29 5.04 -15.61 -4.29
N ILE A 30 4.25 -16.15 -5.22
CA ILE A 30 4.76 -17.03 -6.27
C ILE A 30 5.46 -16.17 -7.32
N VAL A 31 6.77 -16.38 -7.46
CA VAL A 31 7.62 -15.66 -8.41
C VAL A 31 8.12 -16.64 -9.47
N GLU A 32 7.86 -16.32 -10.74
CA GLU A 32 8.34 -17.10 -11.89
C GLU A 32 9.69 -16.57 -12.35
N THR A 33 10.68 -17.47 -12.48
CA THR A 33 11.97 -17.18 -13.09
C THR A 33 12.30 -18.25 -14.13
N GLU A 34 13.17 -17.93 -15.06
CA GLU A 34 13.63 -18.88 -16.06
C GLU A 34 15.08 -19.27 -15.78
N GLN A 35 15.36 -20.57 -15.87
CA GLN A 35 16.72 -21.11 -15.74
C GLN A 35 17.04 -22.02 -16.92
N VAL A 36 18.30 -21.99 -17.35
CA VAL A 36 18.79 -22.84 -18.43
C VAL A 36 19.35 -24.13 -17.82
N TYR A 37 18.86 -25.27 -18.32
CA TYR A 37 19.40 -26.55 -17.95
C TYR A 37 20.66 -26.82 -18.79
N GLU A 38 21.82 -26.74 -18.15
CA GLU A 38 23.14 -26.80 -18.80
C GLU A 38 23.34 -28.01 -19.75
N PRO A 39 22.98 -29.27 -19.34
CA PRO A 39 23.22 -30.43 -20.20
C PRO A 39 22.51 -30.39 -21.56
N THR A 40 21.34 -29.79 -21.64
CA THR A 40 20.49 -29.75 -22.85
C THR A 40 20.34 -28.36 -23.44
N GLY A 41 20.63 -27.31 -22.68
CA GLY A 41 20.41 -25.92 -23.08
C GLY A 41 18.95 -25.50 -23.09
N GLU A 42 18.04 -26.34 -22.59
CA GLU A 42 16.62 -26.05 -22.50
C GLU A 42 16.34 -25.05 -21.38
N THR A 43 15.41 -24.13 -21.64
CA THR A 43 14.93 -23.19 -20.63
C THR A 43 13.82 -23.80 -19.81
N MET A 44 13.93 -23.73 -18.48
CA MET A 44 12.93 -24.20 -17.55
C MET A 44 12.36 -23.04 -16.75
N LYS A 45 11.07 -23.11 -16.46
CA LYS A 45 10.41 -22.19 -15.55
C LYS A 45 10.57 -22.70 -14.12
N VAL A 46 11.01 -21.82 -13.24
CA VAL A 46 11.20 -22.09 -11.82
C VAL A 46 10.31 -21.16 -11.01
N TYR A 47 9.60 -21.71 -10.04
CA TYR A 47 8.68 -20.95 -9.20
C TYR A 47 9.16 -21.00 -7.75
N ASP A 48 9.46 -19.82 -7.21
CA ASP A 48 9.76 -19.64 -5.79
C ASP A 48 8.51 -19.12 -5.09
N TYR A 49 8.18 -19.67 -3.94
CA TYR A 49 6.97 -19.28 -3.23
C TYR A 49 7.07 -19.59 -1.74
N LEU A 50 6.14 -19.04 -0.98
CA LEU A 50 5.94 -19.37 0.43
C LEU A 50 4.76 -20.32 0.56
N GLU A 51 4.92 -21.35 1.38
CA GLU A 51 3.89 -22.37 1.62
C GLU A 51 3.59 -22.47 3.11
N ALA A 52 2.30 -22.53 3.43
CA ALA A 52 1.82 -22.86 4.76
C ALA A 52 1.02 -24.15 4.71
N LYS A 53 1.25 -25.01 5.69
CA LYS A 53 0.56 -26.27 5.87
C LYS A 53 -0.42 -26.09 7.03
N VAL A 54 -1.73 -26.22 6.74
CA VAL A 54 -2.80 -25.95 7.70
C VAL A 54 -3.66 -27.17 7.87
N LEU A 55 -3.89 -27.59 9.11
CA LEU A 55 -4.83 -28.68 9.40
C LEU A 55 -6.22 -28.33 8.87
N LYS A 56 -6.88 -29.27 8.24
CA LYS A 56 -8.23 -29.06 7.67
C LYS A 56 -9.24 -28.67 8.76
N GLU A 57 -9.08 -29.21 9.96
CA GLU A 57 -9.94 -28.85 11.10
C GLU A 57 -9.75 -27.40 11.57
N ASP A 58 -8.58 -26.79 11.31
CA ASP A 58 -8.25 -25.42 11.69
C ASP A 58 -8.47 -24.43 10.54
N TRP A 59 -8.99 -24.88 9.41
CA TRP A 59 -9.07 -24.09 8.19
C TRP A 59 -9.88 -22.80 8.35
N ASP A 60 -11.03 -22.90 9.01
CA ASP A 60 -11.90 -21.73 9.22
C ASP A 60 -11.21 -20.67 10.07
N LEU A 61 -10.51 -21.09 11.13
CA LEU A 61 -9.75 -20.20 11.98
C LEU A 61 -8.60 -19.54 11.21
N PHE A 62 -7.89 -20.31 10.40
CA PHE A 62 -6.80 -19.80 9.58
C PHE A 62 -7.30 -18.72 8.59
N THR A 63 -8.39 -18.98 7.88
CA THR A 63 -8.96 -18.03 6.92
C THR A 63 -9.43 -16.76 7.60
N GLU A 64 -10.01 -16.85 8.80
CA GLU A 64 -10.44 -15.71 9.58
C GLU A 64 -9.23 -14.83 9.99
N ILE A 65 -8.15 -15.45 10.45
CA ILE A 65 -6.92 -14.74 10.82
C ILE A 65 -6.32 -14.01 9.61
N MET A 66 -6.26 -14.67 8.45
CA MET A 66 -5.72 -14.06 7.23
C MET A 66 -6.56 -12.88 6.77
N ASN A 67 -7.88 -13.00 6.81
CA ASN A 67 -8.79 -11.90 6.47
C ASN A 67 -8.63 -10.71 7.42
N ASN A 68 -8.46 -10.95 8.71
CA ASN A 68 -8.24 -9.89 9.70
C ASN A 68 -6.90 -9.20 9.49
N THR A 69 -5.86 -9.95 9.12
CA THR A 69 -4.55 -9.38 8.79
C THR A 69 -4.66 -8.42 7.60
N ASP A 70 -5.36 -8.83 6.53
CA ASP A 70 -5.58 -7.98 5.36
C ASP A 70 -6.33 -6.70 5.72
N LYS A 71 -7.35 -6.79 6.56
CA LYS A 71 -8.11 -5.62 7.04
C LYS A 71 -7.25 -4.65 7.85
N ILE A 72 -6.35 -5.17 8.68
CA ILE A 72 -5.41 -4.36 9.45
C ILE A 72 -4.48 -3.58 8.51
N ASP A 73 -3.96 -4.22 7.47
CA ASP A 73 -3.09 -3.58 6.49
C ASP A 73 -3.82 -2.46 5.73
N VAL A 74 -5.05 -2.69 5.29
CA VAL A 74 -5.88 -1.67 4.63
C VAL A 74 -6.14 -0.49 5.56
N ASN A 75 -6.52 -0.74 6.81
CA ASN A 75 -6.79 0.31 7.79
C ASN A 75 -5.53 1.12 8.10
N SER A 76 -4.38 0.49 8.17
CA SER A 76 -3.08 1.14 8.37
C SER A 76 -2.76 2.12 7.24
N ASN A 77 -3.00 1.72 5.99
CA ASN A 77 -2.81 2.55 4.82
C ASN A 77 -3.79 3.73 4.80
N ASP A 78 -5.04 3.49 5.14
CA ASP A 78 -6.08 4.53 5.22
C ASP A 78 -5.73 5.60 6.27
N ILE A 79 -5.21 5.19 7.42
CA ILE A 79 -4.74 6.11 8.47
C ILE A 79 -3.59 6.97 7.95
N SER A 80 -2.64 6.39 7.24
CA SER A 80 -1.51 7.12 6.65
C SER A 80 -1.99 8.16 5.64
N ASP A 81 -2.91 7.80 4.74
CA ASP A 81 -3.48 8.69 3.75
C ASP A 81 -4.25 9.84 4.40
N ASN A 82 -5.03 9.55 5.44
CA ASN A 82 -5.76 10.56 6.19
C ASN A 82 -4.85 11.56 6.90
N ARG A 83 -3.73 11.09 7.45
CA ARG A 83 -2.73 11.97 8.06
C ARG A 83 -2.10 12.91 7.05
N GLN A 84 -1.78 12.40 5.87
CA GLN A 84 -1.23 13.21 4.78
C GLN A 84 -2.24 14.27 4.34
N GLY A 85 -3.51 13.91 4.16
CA GLY A 85 -4.57 14.84 3.80
C GLY A 85 -4.76 15.96 4.82
N LEU A 86 -4.70 15.63 6.11
CA LEU A 86 -4.77 16.63 7.20
C LEU A 86 -3.58 17.59 7.17
N THR A 87 -2.37 17.09 6.93
CA THR A 87 -1.16 17.92 6.81
C THR A 87 -1.28 18.89 5.65
N GLU A 88 -1.69 18.42 4.48
CA GLU A 88 -1.88 19.25 3.29
C GLU A 88 -2.93 20.32 3.50
N THR A 89 -4.03 20.00 4.16
CA THR A 89 -5.09 20.95 4.49
C THR A 89 -4.59 22.02 5.44
N PHE A 90 -3.82 21.64 6.45
CA PHE A 90 -3.24 22.59 7.40
C PHE A 90 -2.27 23.57 6.72
N GLU A 91 -1.41 23.06 5.84
CA GLU A 91 -0.49 23.88 5.07
C GLU A 91 -1.21 24.88 4.16
N ALA A 92 -2.27 24.42 3.47
CA ALA A 92 -3.10 25.28 2.64
C ALA A 92 -3.79 26.39 3.46
N THR A 93 -4.25 26.06 4.66
CA THR A 93 -4.87 27.02 5.58
C THR A 93 -3.88 28.09 6.02
N LEU A 94 -2.63 27.72 6.33
CA LEU A 94 -1.59 28.68 6.67
C LEU A 94 -1.28 29.62 5.51
N THR A 95 -1.15 29.10 4.29
CA THR A 95 -0.91 29.90 3.10
C THR A 95 -2.05 30.90 2.87
N ASN A 96 -3.30 30.47 2.99
CA ASN A 96 -4.46 31.35 2.84
C ASN A 96 -4.47 32.45 3.91
N SER A 97 -4.09 32.15 5.14
CA SER A 97 -3.99 33.10 6.22
C SER A 97 -2.95 34.19 5.93
N ASP A 98 -1.79 33.81 5.38
CA ASP A 98 -0.73 34.72 4.98
C ASP A 98 -1.18 35.58 3.83
N ASP A 99 -1.85 35.03 2.83
CA ASP A 99 -2.37 35.78 1.68
C ASP A 99 -3.42 36.84 2.12
N VAL A 100 -4.28 36.47 3.06
CA VAL A 100 -5.25 37.43 3.62
C VAL A 100 -4.57 38.59 4.32
N ALA A 101 -3.49 38.32 5.08
CA ALA A 101 -2.73 39.33 5.76
C ALA A 101 -2.05 40.31 4.75
N ILE A 102 -1.45 39.77 3.68
CA ILE A 102 -0.83 40.57 2.62
C ILE A 102 -1.87 41.44 1.90
N ASN A 103 -3.01 40.86 1.56
CA ASN A 103 -4.10 41.57 0.89
C ASN A 103 -4.66 42.69 1.77
N ARG A 104 -4.78 42.46 3.06
CA ARG A 104 -5.23 43.48 4.02
C ARG A 104 -4.27 44.64 4.11
N GLN A 105 -2.97 44.36 4.15
CA GLN A 105 -1.93 45.41 4.16
C GLN A 105 -1.97 46.25 2.87
N ALA A 106 -2.10 45.62 1.71
CA ALA A 106 -2.20 46.31 0.42
C ALA A 106 -3.42 47.23 0.36
N ILE A 107 -4.55 46.79 0.90
CA ILE A 107 -5.77 47.60 0.97
C ILE A 107 -5.55 48.84 1.88
N GLU A 108 -4.90 48.67 3.03
CA GLU A 108 -4.59 49.76 3.96
C GLU A 108 -3.66 50.78 3.32
N GLU A 109 -2.61 50.34 2.62
CA GLU A 109 -1.67 51.23 1.92
C GLU A 109 -2.37 52.02 0.80
N LEU A 110 -3.25 51.36 0.05
CA LEU A 110 -4.03 52.04 -0.99
C LEU A 110 -4.97 53.09 -0.40
N PHE A 111 -5.61 52.78 0.71
CA PHE A 111 -6.49 53.70 1.40
C PHE A 111 -5.73 54.93 1.92
N GLU A 112 -4.56 54.75 2.50
CA GLU A 112 -3.69 55.83 2.95
C GLU A 112 -3.26 56.75 1.81
N LEU A 113 -2.91 56.16 0.66
CA LEU A 113 -2.52 56.92 -0.53
C LEU A 113 -3.67 57.77 -1.07
N ILE A 114 -4.87 57.23 -1.11
CA ILE A 114 -6.08 57.94 -1.55
C ILE A 114 -6.37 59.12 -0.59
N THR A 115 -6.25 58.87 0.70
CA THR A 115 -6.46 59.91 1.74
C THR A 115 -5.44 61.05 1.61
N ALA A 116 -4.16 60.69 1.37
CA ALA A 116 -3.09 61.68 1.19
C ALA A 116 -3.34 62.57 -0.06
N GLU A 117 -3.77 61.99 -1.17
CA GLU A 117 -4.14 62.78 -2.37
C GLU A 117 -5.33 63.65 -2.12
N SER A 118 -6.31 63.22 -1.36
CA SER A 118 -7.47 64.05 -0.99
C SER A 118 -7.08 65.28 -0.13
N GLU A 119 -6.09 65.09 0.74
CA GLU A 119 -5.60 66.22 1.62
C GLU A 119 -4.81 67.28 0.87
N VAL A 120 -4.17 66.89 -0.23
CA VAL A 120 -3.36 67.83 -1.06
C VAL A 120 -4.25 68.83 -1.85
N LYS A 121 -5.47 68.40 -2.08
CA LYS A 121 -6.42 69.30 -2.78
C LYS A 121 -7.03 70.32 -1.84
#